data_0cdd940c2b90726f28c37a51b78e11ed
#
_entry.id   0cdd940c2b90726f28c37a51b78e11ed
#
_cell.length_a   1.000
_cell.length_b   1.000
_cell.length_c   1.000
_cell.angle_alpha   90.00
_cell.angle_beta   90.00
_cell.angle_gamma   90.00
#
_symmetry.space_group_name_H-M   'P 1'
#
loop_
_entity.id
_entity.type
_entity.pdbx_description
1 polymer ?
#
loop_
_entity_poly.entity_id
_entity_poly.type
_entity_poly.pdbx_seq_one_letter_code
_entity_poly.pdbx_strand_id
1 'polypeptide(L)'
;MRIEKTYRNSQELINAAGSFIMKNPKQITKTLRSDKHVDKPVIIRKCEGEVCEALADMVSKIIERNGRDKSILLLGRTNYDFEIIKKSGKFGGTSDKLVFVDSPSTPISFLTVHRSKGLEADNVILLNFENSTLGFPNKIADDPLLELVLSRSDSFAYAEERRLFYVAITRTKGQTFILMNAKKPSEFLKDIDAYIIGDNSVQVAEQQIACPKCKTGHLIKKVGPNRKVFYGCSNFPLCDYSATDVKAVESGKRCPMCGGFMSIRPNKYEAFYGCSNYPTCKYTEKAEDVPLCSECGAPMKLRKGKNGYFWGCSNYPGCKGVKKV
;
A
#
# COMPACT_ATOMS: atom_id res chain seq x y z
N MET A 1 -21.51 -20.34 12.89
CA MET A 1 -20.06 -20.61 12.84
C MET A 1 -19.40 -19.54 11.98
N ARG A 2 -18.44 -18.77 12.52
CA ARG A 2 -17.69 -17.77 11.75
C ARG A 2 -16.36 -18.40 11.35
N ILE A 3 -16.03 -18.37 10.04
CA ILE A 3 -14.72 -18.78 9.55
C ILE A 3 -13.78 -17.59 9.75
N GLU A 4 -12.82 -17.71 10.66
CA GLU A 4 -11.87 -16.65 11.01
C GLU A 4 -10.48 -16.91 10.42
N LYS A 5 -10.17 -18.15 9.99
CA LYS A 5 -8.87 -18.51 9.41
C LYS A 5 -8.96 -18.75 7.91
N THR A 6 -8.04 -18.18 7.15
CA THR A 6 -7.87 -18.41 5.71
C THR A 6 -6.47 -18.95 5.42
N TYR A 7 -6.41 -19.87 4.44
CA TYR A 7 -5.15 -20.48 3.97
C TYR A 7 -4.73 -19.98 2.60
N ARG A 8 -5.58 -19.18 1.94
CA ARG A 8 -5.32 -18.64 0.61
C ARG A 8 -4.39 -17.44 0.65
N ASN A 9 -4.85 -16.38 1.26
CA ASN A 9 -4.22 -15.08 1.23
C ASN A 9 -3.24 -14.90 2.40
N SER A 10 -2.19 -14.10 2.21
CA SER A 10 -1.31 -13.68 3.29
C SER A 10 -1.99 -12.68 4.23
N GLN A 11 -1.47 -12.54 5.44
CA GLN A 11 -2.02 -11.60 6.42
C GLN A 11 -1.96 -10.17 5.93
N GLU A 12 -0.88 -9.80 5.21
CA GLU A 12 -0.69 -8.46 4.66
C GLU A 12 -1.72 -8.16 3.56
N LEU A 13 -2.04 -9.14 2.70
CA LEU A 13 -3.09 -8.99 1.69
C LEU A 13 -4.47 -8.86 2.32
N ILE A 14 -4.76 -9.65 3.36
CA ILE A 14 -6.01 -9.54 4.12
C ILE A 14 -6.15 -8.13 4.70
N ASN A 15 -5.08 -7.59 5.28
CA ASN A 15 -5.07 -6.26 5.86
C ASN A 15 -5.29 -5.17 4.79
N ALA A 16 -4.55 -5.24 3.67
CA ALA A 16 -4.67 -4.28 2.56
C ALA A 16 -6.08 -4.30 1.92
N ALA A 17 -6.59 -5.50 1.59
CA ALA A 17 -7.92 -5.66 1.01
C ALA A 17 -9.02 -5.31 2.01
N GLY A 18 -8.83 -5.68 3.28
CA GLY A 18 -9.75 -5.37 4.37
C GLY A 18 -9.87 -3.87 4.61
N SER A 19 -8.77 -3.14 4.71
CA SER A 19 -8.77 -1.68 4.88
C SER A 19 -9.48 -0.98 3.72
N PHE A 20 -9.27 -1.46 2.49
CA PHE A 20 -9.94 -0.93 1.30
C PHE A 20 -11.46 -1.11 1.35
N ILE A 21 -11.94 -2.34 1.59
CA ILE A 21 -13.39 -2.62 1.54
C ILE A 21 -14.14 -2.02 2.72
N MET A 22 -13.50 -1.93 3.88
CA MET A 22 -14.07 -1.35 5.10
C MET A 22 -14.18 0.18 5.09
N LYS A 23 -13.74 0.85 4.02
CA LYS A 23 -14.08 2.26 3.76
C LYS A 23 -15.59 2.45 3.63
N ASN A 24 -16.32 1.45 3.17
CA ASN A 24 -17.75 1.44 3.19
C ASN A 24 -18.27 1.02 4.59
N PRO A 25 -18.91 1.93 5.35
CA PRO A 25 -19.35 1.66 6.72
C PRO A 25 -20.48 0.61 6.81
N LYS A 26 -21.17 0.33 5.69
CA LYS A 26 -22.22 -0.70 5.64
C LYS A 26 -21.64 -2.12 5.44
N GLN A 27 -20.34 -2.23 5.26
CA GLN A 27 -19.70 -3.52 5.05
C GLN A 27 -19.62 -4.31 6.36
N ILE A 28 -19.94 -5.62 6.28
CA ILE A 28 -19.85 -6.51 7.44
C ILE A 28 -18.39 -6.71 7.81
N THR A 29 -18.02 -6.37 9.03
CA THR A 29 -16.68 -6.60 9.56
C THR A 29 -16.42 -8.09 9.72
N LYS A 30 -15.35 -8.60 9.08
CA LYS A 30 -14.83 -9.96 9.26
C LYS A 30 -13.38 -9.89 9.69
N THR A 31 -13.05 -10.52 10.79
CA THR A 31 -11.67 -10.67 11.24
C THR A 31 -11.12 -11.96 10.65
N LEU A 32 -10.32 -11.85 9.61
CA LEU A 32 -9.63 -12.99 9.00
C LEU A 32 -8.18 -13.03 9.50
N ARG A 33 -7.68 -14.24 9.76
CA ARG A 33 -6.29 -14.51 10.16
C ARG A 33 -5.64 -15.48 9.19
N SER A 34 -4.36 -15.28 8.93
CA SER A 34 -3.53 -16.18 8.13
C SER A 34 -2.15 -16.29 8.76
N ASP A 35 -1.58 -17.50 8.68
CA ASP A 35 -0.19 -17.75 9.07
C ASP A 35 0.78 -17.49 7.90
N LYS A 36 0.24 -17.13 6.73
CA LYS A 36 1.01 -16.86 5.52
C LYS A 36 1.41 -15.39 5.47
N HIS A 37 2.68 -15.14 5.20
CA HIS A 37 3.25 -13.79 5.09
C HIS A 37 3.83 -13.58 3.70
N VAL A 38 3.53 -12.44 3.09
CA VAL A 38 4.05 -12.00 1.79
C VAL A 38 4.39 -10.54 1.86
N ASP A 39 5.68 -10.22 1.69
CA ASP A 39 6.11 -8.83 1.54
C ASP A 39 5.50 -8.23 0.26
N LYS A 40 4.97 -7.01 0.34
CA LYS A 40 4.35 -6.30 -0.79
C LYS A 40 3.26 -7.12 -1.50
N PRO A 41 2.16 -7.45 -0.83
CA PRO A 41 1.12 -8.33 -1.39
C PRO A 41 0.39 -7.71 -2.58
N VAL A 42 0.33 -6.38 -2.67
CA VAL A 42 -0.25 -5.62 -3.79
C VAL A 42 0.80 -4.68 -4.37
N ILE A 43 1.08 -4.82 -5.65
CA ILE A 43 2.07 -4.03 -6.38
C ILE A 43 1.38 -3.31 -7.54
N ILE A 44 1.39 -2.00 -7.56
CA ILE A 44 0.84 -1.19 -8.66
C ILE A 44 1.99 -0.69 -9.53
N ARG A 45 1.95 -1.03 -10.82
CA ARG A 45 2.86 -0.51 -11.82
C ARG A 45 2.19 0.59 -12.64
N LYS A 46 2.76 1.77 -12.64
CA LYS A 46 2.36 2.86 -13.53
C LYS A 46 2.87 2.60 -14.94
N CYS A 47 1.99 2.73 -15.91
CA CYS A 47 2.30 2.59 -17.33
C CYS A 47 2.04 3.92 -18.02
N GLU A 48 3.04 4.45 -18.72
CA GLU A 48 2.90 5.68 -19.54
C GLU A 48 2.69 5.38 -21.02
N GLY A 49 3.05 4.17 -21.46
CA GLY A 49 2.99 3.69 -22.84
C GLY A 49 1.96 2.58 -23.06
N GLU A 50 2.27 1.68 -23.99
CA GLU A 50 1.44 0.54 -24.37
C GLU A 50 1.25 -0.45 -23.20
N VAL A 51 0.00 -0.68 -22.82
CA VAL A 51 -0.36 -1.56 -21.70
C VAL A 51 0.14 -3.00 -21.94
N CYS A 52 0.14 -3.47 -23.19
CA CYS A 52 0.57 -4.82 -23.53
C CYS A 52 2.08 -5.01 -23.36
N GLU A 53 2.90 -4.01 -23.63
CA GLU A 53 4.34 -4.05 -23.36
C GLU A 53 4.62 -4.10 -21.85
N ALA A 54 3.93 -3.26 -21.09
CA ALA A 54 4.02 -3.27 -19.64
C ALA A 54 3.55 -4.60 -19.03
N LEU A 55 2.51 -5.22 -19.62
CA LEU A 55 2.02 -6.53 -19.23
C LEU A 55 3.07 -7.62 -19.50
N ALA A 56 3.65 -7.65 -20.70
CA ALA A 56 4.66 -8.63 -21.08
C ALA A 56 5.90 -8.55 -20.16
N ASP A 57 6.41 -7.34 -19.91
CA ASP A 57 7.51 -7.12 -18.97
C ASP A 57 7.15 -7.55 -17.55
N MET A 58 5.94 -7.29 -17.09
CA MET A 58 5.48 -7.73 -15.78
C MET A 58 5.40 -9.24 -15.67
N VAL A 59 4.87 -9.93 -16.69
CA VAL A 59 4.81 -11.39 -16.76
C VAL A 59 6.22 -11.97 -16.72
N SER A 60 7.16 -11.43 -17.51
CA SER A 60 8.56 -11.86 -17.51
C SER A 60 9.19 -11.76 -16.12
N LYS A 61 9.03 -10.63 -15.44
CA LYS A 61 9.55 -10.40 -14.07
C LYS A 61 8.93 -11.32 -13.03
N ILE A 62 7.64 -11.65 -13.17
CA ILE A 62 6.98 -12.61 -12.28
C ILE A 62 7.57 -14.01 -12.50
N ILE A 63 7.78 -14.41 -13.75
CA ILE A 63 8.36 -15.71 -14.10
C ILE A 63 9.80 -15.82 -13.58
N GLU A 64 10.62 -14.79 -13.77
CA GLU A 64 12.00 -14.74 -13.26
C GLU A 64 12.05 -14.88 -11.73
N ARG A 65 11.15 -14.20 -11.03
CA ARG A 65 11.12 -14.17 -9.57
C ARG A 65 10.50 -15.40 -8.93
N ASN A 66 9.40 -15.89 -9.49
CA ASN A 66 8.55 -16.89 -8.84
C ASN A 66 8.66 -18.28 -9.48
N GLY A 67 9.29 -18.39 -10.66
CA GLY A 67 9.41 -19.63 -11.42
C GLY A 67 8.35 -19.78 -12.50
N ARG A 68 8.65 -20.62 -13.52
CA ARG A 68 7.80 -20.85 -14.70
C ARG A 68 6.59 -21.75 -14.41
N ASP A 69 6.62 -22.47 -13.31
CA ASP A 69 5.57 -23.40 -12.86
C ASP A 69 4.42 -22.70 -12.12
N LYS A 70 4.62 -21.44 -11.74
CA LYS A 70 3.61 -20.67 -11.00
C LYS A 70 2.54 -20.12 -11.93
N SER A 71 1.29 -20.35 -11.56
CA SER A 71 0.14 -19.87 -12.31
C SER A 71 -0.03 -18.36 -12.25
N ILE A 72 -0.38 -17.76 -13.40
CA ILE A 72 -0.67 -16.33 -13.53
C ILE A 72 -2.09 -16.17 -14.06
N LEU A 73 -2.94 -15.47 -13.33
CA LEU A 73 -4.28 -15.13 -13.75
C LEU A 73 -4.34 -13.65 -14.12
N LEU A 74 -4.62 -13.38 -15.40
CA LEU A 74 -4.90 -12.02 -15.87
C LEU A 74 -6.38 -11.71 -15.64
N LEU A 75 -6.66 -10.62 -14.99
CA LEU A 75 -8.01 -10.14 -14.73
C LEU A 75 -8.29 -8.86 -15.50
N GLY A 76 -9.17 -8.93 -16.48
CA GLY A 76 -9.68 -7.77 -17.22
C GLY A 76 -11.08 -7.35 -16.75
N ARG A 77 -11.52 -6.21 -17.21
CA ARG A 77 -12.89 -5.73 -16.97
C ARG A 77 -13.89 -6.41 -17.91
N THR A 78 -13.49 -6.58 -19.16
CA THR A 78 -14.32 -7.12 -20.25
C THR A 78 -13.55 -8.17 -21.06
N ASN A 79 -14.25 -8.92 -21.89
CA ASN A 79 -13.59 -9.82 -22.85
C ASN A 79 -12.82 -9.06 -23.94
N TYR A 80 -13.11 -7.78 -24.13
CA TYR A 80 -12.36 -6.94 -25.06
C TYR A 80 -10.90 -6.77 -24.63
N ASP A 81 -10.61 -6.79 -23.34
CA ASP A 81 -9.24 -6.75 -22.81
C ASP A 81 -8.42 -7.95 -23.29
N PHE A 82 -9.04 -9.13 -23.36
CA PHE A 82 -8.42 -10.33 -23.92
C PHE A 82 -8.05 -10.15 -25.40
N GLU A 83 -8.95 -9.58 -26.18
CA GLU A 83 -8.70 -9.33 -27.61
C GLU A 83 -7.55 -8.33 -27.83
N ILE A 84 -7.44 -7.30 -26.99
CA ILE A 84 -6.30 -6.37 -27.02
C ILE A 84 -4.99 -7.09 -26.72
N ILE A 85 -4.96 -7.90 -25.67
CA ILE A 85 -3.76 -8.67 -25.28
C ILE A 85 -3.33 -9.60 -26.42
N LYS A 86 -4.27 -10.29 -27.04
CA LYS A 86 -3.99 -11.21 -28.15
C LYS A 86 -3.47 -10.49 -29.40
N LYS A 87 -4.04 -9.33 -29.74
CA LYS A 87 -3.61 -8.50 -30.88
C LYS A 87 -2.19 -7.94 -30.72
N SER A 88 -1.66 -7.88 -29.51
CA SER A 88 -0.30 -7.41 -29.27
C SER A 88 0.81 -8.30 -29.86
N GLY A 89 0.48 -9.54 -30.23
CA GLY A 89 1.45 -10.53 -30.70
C GLY A 89 2.36 -11.12 -29.59
N LYS A 90 2.29 -10.59 -28.36
CA LYS A 90 3.05 -11.10 -27.20
C LYS A 90 2.38 -12.33 -26.58
N PHE A 91 1.07 -12.45 -26.77
CA PHE A 91 0.25 -13.51 -26.22
C PHE A 91 -0.58 -14.19 -27.31
N GLY A 92 -0.73 -15.52 -27.21
CA GLY A 92 -1.54 -16.34 -28.11
C GLY A 92 -2.46 -17.29 -27.33
N GLY A 93 -3.13 -18.19 -28.04
CA GLY A 93 -3.98 -19.22 -27.43
C GLY A 93 -5.40 -18.76 -27.13
N THR A 94 -6.02 -19.36 -26.11
CA THR A 94 -7.40 -19.09 -25.66
C THR A 94 -7.40 -18.39 -24.28
N SER A 95 -8.54 -17.89 -23.84
CA SER A 95 -8.67 -17.28 -22.50
C SER A 95 -8.28 -18.22 -21.37
N ASP A 96 -8.66 -19.50 -21.49
CA ASP A 96 -8.39 -20.50 -20.45
C ASP A 96 -6.94 -20.98 -20.46
N LYS A 97 -6.28 -20.91 -21.63
CA LYS A 97 -4.86 -21.26 -21.81
C LYS A 97 -4.19 -20.21 -22.68
N LEU A 98 -3.80 -19.11 -22.03
CA LEU A 98 -3.05 -18.05 -22.69
C LEU A 98 -1.58 -18.47 -22.77
N VAL A 99 -0.99 -18.29 -23.93
CA VAL A 99 0.42 -18.61 -24.20
C VAL A 99 1.21 -17.33 -24.30
N PHE A 100 2.15 -17.12 -23.38
CA PHE A 100 3.12 -16.04 -23.47
C PHE A 100 4.29 -16.45 -24.36
N VAL A 101 4.58 -15.69 -25.41
CA VAL A 101 5.54 -16.07 -26.46
C VAL A 101 6.92 -16.36 -25.87
N ASP A 102 7.41 -15.55 -24.92
CA ASP A 102 8.74 -15.69 -24.32
C ASP A 102 8.82 -16.83 -23.29
N SER A 103 7.69 -17.37 -22.83
CA SER A 103 7.61 -18.50 -21.90
C SER A 103 6.34 -19.32 -22.11
N PRO A 104 6.27 -20.15 -23.17
CA PRO A 104 5.05 -20.88 -23.55
C PRO A 104 4.58 -21.93 -22.54
N SER A 105 5.47 -22.39 -21.67
CA SER A 105 5.17 -23.41 -20.64
C SER A 105 4.52 -22.85 -19.38
N THR A 106 4.59 -21.53 -19.16
CA THR A 106 4.00 -20.91 -17.98
C THR A 106 2.48 -20.98 -18.01
N PRO A 107 1.81 -21.47 -16.96
CA PRO A 107 0.35 -21.58 -16.92
C PRO A 107 -0.27 -20.20 -16.72
N ILE A 108 -0.73 -19.58 -17.81
CA ILE A 108 -1.39 -18.28 -17.82
C ILE A 108 -2.83 -18.46 -18.31
N SER A 109 -3.76 -17.77 -17.65
CA SER A 109 -5.16 -17.69 -18.06
C SER A 109 -5.69 -16.27 -17.95
N PHE A 110 -6.74 -15.97 -18.69
CA PHE A 110 -7.44 -14.69 -18.66
C PHE A 110 -8.90 -14.89 -18.26
N LEU A 111 -9.40 -14.06 -17.36
CA LEU A 111 -10.81 -13.99 -17.00
C LEU A 111 -11.25 -12.54 -16.80
N THR A 112 -12.52 -12.30 -16.99
CA THR A 112 -13.10 -11.07 -16.43
C THR A 112 -13.21 -11.18 -14.91
N VAL A 113 -13.08 -10.07 -14.20
CA VAL A 113 -13.16 -10.07 -12.72
C VAL A 113 -14.45 -10.72 -12.23
N HIS A 114 -15.58 -10.51 -12.90
CA HIS A 114 -16.86 -11.13 -12.55
C HIS A 114 -16.80 -12.68 -12.60
N ARG A 115 -16.14 -13.23 -13.62
CA ARG A 115 -16.00 -14.69 -13.79
C ARG A 115 -14.94 -15.31 -12.86
N SER A 116 -14.10 -14.49 -12.23
CA SER A 116 -13.02 -14.98 -11.36
C SER A 116 -13.49 -15.44 -9.98
N LYS A 117 -14.77 -15.26 -9.66
CA LYS A 117 -15.33 -15.64 -8.36
C LYS A 117 -15.18 -17.16 -8.14
N GLY A 118 -14.54 -17.55 -7.02
CA GLY A 118 -14.26 -18.95 -6.69
C GLY A 118 -12.92 -19.48 -7.22
N LEU A 119 -12.30 -18.82 -8.18
CA LEU A 119 -11.00 -19.23 -8.73
C LEU A 119 -9.83 -18.56 -7.98
N GLU A 120 -8.64 -19.11 -8.17
CA GLU A 120 -7.40 -18.60 -7.57
C GLU A 120 -6.18 -18.97 -8.41
N ALA A 121 -5.11 -18.18 -8.31
CA ALA A 121 -3.83 -18.44 -8.94
C ALA A 121 -2.67 -18.09 -7.98
N ASP A 122 -1.46 -18.53 -8.31
CA ASP A 122 -0.29 -18.14 -7.51
C ASP A 122 -0.04 -16.63 -7.61
N ASN A 123 -0.20 -16.05 -8.79
CA ASN A 123 -0.09 -14.62 -9.03
C ASN A 123 -1.30 -14.11 -9.82
N VAL A 124 -1.72 -12.90 -9.54
CA VAL A 124 -2.81 -12.22 -10.26
C VAL A 124 -2.29 -10.93 -10.86
N ILE A 125 -2.66 -10.63 -12.11
CA ILE A 125 -2.42 -9.33 -12.73
C ILE A 125 -3.77 -8.71 -13.06
N LEU A 126 -4.08 -7.58 -12.43
CA LEU A 126 -5.29 -6.81 -12.70
C LEU A 126 -5.00 -5.73 -13.74
N LEU A 127 -5.80 -5.71 -14.79
CA LEU A 127 -5.78 -4.71 -15.85
C LEU A 127 -6.81 -3.60 -15.58
N ASN A 128 -6.75 -2.52 -16.35
CA ASN A 128 -7.76 -1.44 -16.36
C ASN A 128 -7.93 -0.72 -15.00
N PHE A 129 -6.88 -0.67 -14.17
CA PHE A 129 -6.92 0.11 -12.94
C PHE A 129 -6.73 1.60 -13.25
N GLU A 130 -7.74 2.17 -13.89
CA GLU A 130 -7.71 3.54 -14.38
C GLU A 130 -9.06 4.24 -14.26
N ASN A 131 -9.02 5.55 -14.31
CA ASN A 131 -10.19 6.41 -14.33
C ASN A 131 -10.74 6.52 -15.76
N SER A 132 -11.49 5.51 -16.18
CA SER A 132 -12.16 5.42 -17.48
C SER A 132 -13.54 4.79 -17.34
N THR A 133 -14.33 4.83 -18.42
CA THR A 133 -15.69 4.27 -18.44
C THR A 133 -15.69 2.78 -18.09
N LEU A 134 -14.71 2.01 -18.58
CA LEU A 134 -14.55 0.58 -18.31
C LEU A 134 -13.39 0.28 -17.35
N GLY A 135 -12.99 1.27 -16.53
CA GLY A 135 -11.94 1.11 -15.56
C GLY A 135 -12.40 0.53 -14.21
N PHE A 136 -11.58 0.75 -13.18
CA PHE A 136 -11.92 0.56 -11.78
C PHE A 136 -11.83 1.89 -11.04
N PRO A 137 -12.97 2.47 -10.55
CA PRO A 137 -14.35 1.96 -10.70
C PRO A 137 -14.88 2.14 -12.13
N ASN A 138 -15.84 1.30 -12.51
CA ASN A 138 -16.64 1.48 -13.71
C ASN A 138 -17.55 2.71 -13.53
N LYS A 139 -17.66 3.54 -14.57
CA LYS A 139 -18.47 4.77 -14.56
C LYS A 139 -19.75 4.67 -15.40
N ILE A 140 -20.08 3.50 -15.90
CA ILE A 140 -21.35 3.28 -16.55
C ILE A 140 -22.42 3.37 -15.45
N ALA A 141 -23.33 4.33 -15.58
CA ALA A 141 -24.47 4.45 -14.69
C ALA A 141 -25.39 3.22 -14.84
N ASP A 142 -25.86 2.70 -13.72
CA ASP A 142 -26.90 1.68 -13.73
C ASP A 142 -28.18 2.27 -14.37
N ASP A 143 -28.93 1.40 -15.05
CA ASP A 143 -30.21 1.82 -15.62
C ASP A 143 -31.14 2.30 -14.49
N PRO A 144 -31.73 3.50 -14.58
CA PRO A 144 -32.65 4.01 -13.57
C PRO A 144 -33.84 3.06 -13.26
N LEU A 145 -34.20 2.18 -14.19
CA LEU A 145 -35.22 1.16 -13.96
C LEU A 145 -34.71 0.05 -13.01
N LEU A 146 -33.42 -0.23 -12.98
CA LEU A 146 -32.86 -1.18 -12.02
C LEU A 146 -32.92 -0.65 -10.58
N GLU A 147 -32.79 0.66 -10.38
CA GLU A 147 -32.89 1.26 -9.05
C GLU A 147 -34.29 1.10 -8.45
N LEU A 148 -35.35 1.04 -9.29
CA LEU A 148 -36.72 0.82 -8.87
C LEU A 148 -36.98 -0.63 -8.41
N VAL A 149 -36.24 -1.59 -8.94
CA VAL A 149 -36.40 -3.03 -8.64
C VAL A 149 -35.43 -3.47 -7.54
N LEU A 150 -34.24 -2.92 -7.49
CA LEU A 150 -33.22 -3.17 -6.46
C LEU A 150 -33.51 -2.27 -5.24
N SER A 151 -34.47 -2.69 -4.42
CA SER A 151 -34.85 -2.04 -3.17
C SER A 151 -33.70 -2.02 -2.15
N ARG A 152 -32.73 -1.15 -2.28
CA ARG A 152 -31.64 -0.74 -1.39
C ARG A 152 -30.30 -0.72 -2.13
N SER A 153 -30.12 0.21 -3.05
CA SER A 153 -28.77 0.56 -3.50
C SER A 153 -27.95 1.02 -2.30
N ASP A 154 -26.75 0.48 -2.16
CA ASP A 154 -25.79 0.94 -1.17
C ASP A 154 -25.38 2.36 -1.57
N SER A 155 -25.78 3.35 -0.79
CA SER A 155 -25.50 4.78 -1.05
C SER A 155 -24.03 5.17 -0.99
N PHE A 156 -23.15 4.22 -0.65
CA PHE A 156 -21.72 4.47 -0.65
C PHE A 156 -21.15 4.45 -2.08
N ALA A 157 -20.35 5.46 -2.41
CA ALA A 157 -19.83 5.62 -3.75
C ALA A 157 -19.09 4.36 -4.25
N TYR A 158 -19.54 3.85 -5.40
CA TYR A 158 -18.97 2.67 -6.05
C TYR A 158 -18.97 1.40 -5.17
N ALA A 159 -19.99 1.19 -4.33
CA ALA A 159 -20.02 0.07 -3.39
C ALA A 159 -19.84 -1.29 -4.07
N GLU A 160 -20.54 -1.56 -5.18
CA GLU A 160 -20.38 -2.81 -5.96
C GLU A 160 -19.00 -2.91 -6.62
N GLU A 161 -18.51 -1.83 -7.19
CA GLU A 161 -17.19 -1.79 -7.80
C GLU A 161 -16.07 -2.04 -6.77
N ARG A 162 -16.25 -1.56 -5.54
CA ARG A 162 -15.34 -1.87 -4.42
C ARG A 162 -15.37 -3.35 -4.05
N ARG A 163 -16.54 -3.96 -4.02
CA ARG A 163 -16.68 -5.41 -3.78
C ARG A 163 -15.99 -6.20 -4.89
N LEU A 164 -16.20 -5.78 -6.14
CA LEU A 164 -15.59 -6.41 -7.30
C LEU A 164 -14.06 -6.29 -7.29
N PHE A 165 -13.54 -5.13 -6.98
CA PHE A 165 -12.10 -4.90 -6.82
C PHE A 165 -11.52 -5.72 -5.66
N TYR A 166 -12.19 -5.77 -4.52
CA TYR A 166 -11.81 -6.65 -3.40
C TYR A 166 -11.73 -8.12 -3.83
N VAL A 167 -12.73 -8.59 -4.59
CA VAL A 167 -12.71 -9.95 -5.15
C VAL A 167 -11.49 -10.14 -6.05
N ALA A 168 -11.20 -9.19 -6.94
CA ALA A 168 -10.06 -9.29 -7.87
C ALA A 168 -8.72 -9.44 -7.15
N ILE A 169 -8.42 -8.54 -6.21
CA ILE A 169 -7.12 -8.53 -5.51
C ILE A 169 -6.94 -9.73 -4.57
N THR A 170 -8.02 -10.35 -4.13
CA THR A 170 -7.99 -11.53 -3.25
C THR A 170 -7.99 -12.87 -3.98
N ARG A 171 -7.87 -12.90 -5.33
CA ARG A 171 -7.78 -14.15 -6.13
C ARG A 171 -6.40 -14.78 -6.11
N THR A 172 -5.41 -14.15 -5.50
CA THR A 172 -4.03 -14.64 -5.46
C THR A 172 -3.74 -15.50 -4.22
N LYS A 173 -2.85 -16.48 -4.37
CA LYS A 173 -2.19 -17.17 -3.25
C LYS A 173 -0.89 -16.47 -2.82
N GLY A 174 -0.30 -15.66 -3.70
CA GLY A 174 0.93 -14.90 -3.48
C GLY A 174 0.69 -13.40 -3.59
N GLN A 175 1.04 -12.81 -4.72
CA GLN A 175 0.99 -11.37 -4.96
C GLN A 175 -0.05 -11.00 -6.02
N THR A 176 -0.64 -9.82 -5.86
CA THR A 176 -1.46 -9.17 -6.88
C THR A 176 -0.69 -8.00 -7.46
N PHE A 177 -0.54 -8.04 -8.78
CA PHE A 177 0.03 -6.96 -9.58
C PHE A 177 -1.10 -6.20 -10.25
N ILE A 178 -0.97 -4.89 -10.35
CA ILE A 178 -1.98 -4.01 -10.92
C ILE A 178 -1.29 -3.13 -11.97
N LEU A 179 -1.77 -3.17 -13.20
CA LEU A 179 -1.37 -2.24 -14.24
C LEU A 179 -2.26 -0.99 -14.19
N MET A 180 -1.65 0.17 -14.03
CA MET A 180 -2.34 1.44 -13.91
C MET A 180 -1.84 2.43 -14.97
N ASN A 181 -2.76 3.02 -15.70
CA ASN A 181 -2.44 4.13 -16.58
C ASN A 181 -1.99 5.35 -15.77
N ALA A 182 -0.75 5.80 -15.97
CA ALA A 182 -0.17 6.92 -15.23
C ALA A 182 -0.90 8.26 -15.48
N LYS A 183 -1.46 8.43 -16.68
CA LYS A 183 -2.19 9.66 -17.07
C LYS A 183 -3.62 9.69 -16.55
N LYS A 184 -4.20 8.53 -16.25
CA LYS A 184 -5.59 8.37 -15.78
C LYS A 184 -5.66 7.43 -14.57
N PRO A 185 -5.05 7.77 -13.43
CA PRO A 185 -5.01 6.89 -12.28
C PRO A 185 -6.41 6.60 -11.72
N SER A 186 -6.63 5.37 -11.29
CA SER A 186 -7.88 4.96 -10.63
C SER A 186 -8.20 5.82 -9.41
N GLU A 187 -9.48 6.11 -9.20
CA GLU A 187 -9.93 6.76 -7.97
C GLU A 187 -9.70 5.88 -6.71
N PHE A 188 -9.65 4.56 -6.89
CA PHE A 188 -9.39 3.61 -5.81
C PHE A 188 -7.93 3.62 -5.32
N LEU A 189 -7.03 4.26 -6.08
CA LEU A 189 -5.62 4.40 -5.68
C LEU A 189 -5.45 5.05 -4.31
N LYS A 190 -6.35 5.96 -3.94
CA LYS A 190 -6.33 6.67 -2.65
C LYS A 190 -6.68 5.78 -1.45
N ASP A 191 -7.35 4.68 -1.73
CA ASP A 191 -7.96 3.84 -0.71
C ASP A 191 -7.26 2.49 -0.54
N ILE A 192 -6.42 2.10 -1.51
CA ILE A 192 -5.70 0.82 -1.47
C ILE A 192 -4.28 1.01 -0.91
N ASP A 193 -3.91 0.16 0.03
CA ASP A 193 -2.54 0.04 0.51
C ASP A 193 -1.75 -0.86 -0.44
N ALA A 194 -0.86 -0.26 -1.25
CA ALA A 194 -0.12 -0.95 -2.29
C ALA A 194 1.26 -0.33 -2.52
N TYR A 195 2.20 -1.15 -2.99
CA TYR A 195 3.49 -0.68 -3.50
C TYR A 195 3.33 -0.15 -4.92
N ILE A 196 3.77 1.08 -5.16
CA ILE A 196 3.70 1.72 -6.47
C ILE A 196 5.08 1.70 -7.12
N ILE A 197 5.18 1.12 -8.32
CA ILE A 197 6.39 1.09 -9.16
C ILE A 197 6.11 1.95 -10.39
N GLY A 198 6.96 2.96 -10.66
CA GLY A 198 6.94 3.76 -11.87
C GLY A 198 8.14 3.46 -12.76
N ASP A 199 8.13 3.91 -14.02
CA ASP A 199 9.24 3.68 -14.96
C ASP A 199 10.58 4.32 -14.52
N ASN A 200 10.59 5.23 -13.54
CA ASN A 200 11.83 5.86 -13.03
C ASN A 200 11.81 6.22 -11.54
N SER A 201 10.85 5.76 -10.75
CA SER A 201 10.93 5.96 -9.31
C SER A 201 10.16 4.87 -8.56
N VAL A 202 10.86 4.13 -7.73
CA VAL A 202 10.22 3.43 -6.60
C VAL A 202 9.70 4.52 -5.67
N GLN A 203 8.50 5.01 -5.91
CA GLN A 203 7.76 5.66 -4.84
C GLN A 203 7.24 4.53 -3.96
N VAL A 204 8.01 4.21 -2.94
CA VAL A 204 7.49 3.50 -1.77
C VAL A 204 6.27 4.30 -1.35
N ALA A 205 5.07 3.73 -1.45
CA ALA A 205 3.94 4.27 -0.71
C ALA A 205 4.46 4.42 0.73
N GLU A 206 4.48 5.64 1.25
CA GLU A 206 5.02 5.92 2.59
C GLU A 206 4.46 4.85 3.51
N GLN A 207 5.33 4.16 4.25
CA GLN A 207 4.92 3.08 5.17
C GLN A 207 3.76 3.63 5.98
N GLN A 208 2.56 3.08 5.76
CA GLN A 208 1.38 3.60 6.42
C GLN A 208 1.51 3.29 7.90
N ILE A 209 1.87 4.31 8.66
CA ILE A 209 2.11 4.19 10.10
C ILE A 209 0.76 3.93 10.76
N ALA A 210 0.55 2.71 11.28
CA ALA A 210 -0.69 2.33 11.94
C ALA A 210 -1.04 3.30 13.08
N CYS A 211 -2.30 3.70 13.16
CA CYS A 211 -2.78 4.58 14.22
C CYS A 211 -2.64 3.88 15.60
N PRO A 212 -1.96 4.47 16.59
CA PRO A 212 -1.78 3.84 17.89
C PRO A 212 -3.07 3.75 18.71
N LYS A 213 -4.08 4.60 18.38
CA LYS A 213 -5.35 4.62 19.10
C LYS A 213 -6.33 3.58 18.59
N CYS A 214 -6.71 3.62 17.31
CA CYS A 214 -7.72 2.70 16.77
C CYS A 214 -7.14 1.43 16.14
N LYS A 215 -5.84 1.38 15.86
CA LYS A 215 -5.11 0.25 15.23
C LYS A 215 -5.61 -0.17 13.84
N THR A 216 -6.79 0.29 13.43
CA THR A 216 -7.43 -0.01 12.14
C THR A 216 -7.21 1.06 11.09
N GLY A 217 -6.92 2.30 11.49
CA GLY A 217 -6.54 3.40 10.61
C GLY A 217 -5.03 3.59 10.55
N HIS A 218 -4.59 4.44 9.63
CA HIS A 218 -3.21 4.84 9.47
C HIS A 218 -3.06 6.36 9.65
N LEU A 219 -1.85 6.82 9.87
CA LEU A 219 -1.56 8.23 10.07
C LEU A 219 -1.33 8.92 8.72
N ILE A 220 -2.07 9.99 8.48
CA ILE A 220 -1.98 10.82 7.27
C ILE A 220 -1.44 12.18 7.64
N LYS A 221 -0.45 12.67 6.88
CA LYS A 221 0.04 14.06 6.98
C LYS A 221 -1.08 15.05 6.64
N LYS A 222 -1.33 15.97 7.53
CA LYS A 222 -2.33 17.05 7.36
C LYS A 222 -1.69 18.40 7.66
N VAL A 223 -2.24 19.46 7.07
CA VAL A 223 -1.82 20.84 7.35
C VAL A 223 -2.91 21.52 8.14
N GLY A 224 -2.57 21.98 9.33
CA GLY A 224 -3.49 22.72 10.21
C GLY A 224 -3.67 24.18 9.79
N PRO A 225 -4.61 24.92 10.45
CA PRO A 225 -4.91 26.33 10.13
C PRO A 225 -3.69 27.25 10.17
N ASN A 226 -2.74 26.96 11.05
CA ASN A 226 -1.50 27.73 11.22
C ASN A 226 -0.36 27.26 10.29
N ARG A 227 -0.68 26.55 9.18
CA ARG A 227 0.29 25.94 8.25
C ARG A 227 1.26 24.94 8.92
N LYS A 228 0.98 24.51 10.15
CA LYS A 228 1.77 23.45 10.82
C LYS A 228 1.34 22.08 10.32
N VAL A 229 2.32 21.28 9.98
CA VAL A 229 2.10 19.88 9.58
C VAL A 229 1.93 19.03 10.82
N PHE A 230 0.95 18.13 10.80
CA PHE A 230 0.70 17.12 11.83
C PHE A 230 0.21 15.82 11.19
N TYR A 231 0.28 14.72 11.92
CA TYR A 231 -0.32 13.47 11.50
C TYR A 231 -1.70 13.30 12.16
N GLY A 232 -2.73 13.00 11.37
CA GLY A 232 -4.07 12.66 11.84
C GLY A 232 -4.46 11.27 11.41
N CYS A 233 -5.33 10.59 12.17
CA CYS A 233 -5.84 9.30 11.80
C CYS A 233 -6.69 9.38 10.53
N SER A 234 -6.56 8.36 9.65
CA SER A 234 -7.39 8.21 8.44
C SER A 234 -8.86 7.98 8.77
N ASN A 235 -9.17 7.44 9.94
CA ASN A 235 -10.52 7.14 10.40
C ASN A 235 -11.21 8.34 11.09
N PHE A 236 -10.67 9.54 11.00
CA PHE A 236 -11.38 10.72 11.48
C PHE A 236 -12.72 10.89 10.71
N PRO A 237 -13.85 11.20 11.37
CA PRO A 237 -14.01 11.62 12.77
C PRO A 237 -14.18 10.47 13.79
N LEU A 238 -14.25 9.20 13.37
CA LEU A 238 -14.43 8.06 14.28
C LEU A 238 -13.21 7.85 15.20
N CYS A 239 -12.03 8.27 14.76
CA CYS A 239 -10.81 8.29 15.56
C CYS A 239 -10.17 9.68 15.47
N ASP A 240 -10.11 10.37 16.57
CA ASP A 240 -9.60 11.73 16.71
C ASP A 240 -8.09 11.79 16.97
N TYR A 241 -7.36 10.66 16.85
CA TYR A 241 -5.93 10.64 17.12
C TYR A 241 -5.17 11.60 16.19
N SER A 242 -4.36 12.45 16.80
CA SER A 242 -3.43 13.35 16.11
C SER A 242 -2.07 13.36 16.80
N ALA A 243 -1.00 13.51 16.01
CA ALA A 243 0.37 13.64 16.48
C ALA A 243 1.03 14.86 15.84
N THR A 244 1.41 15.80 16.66
CA THR A 244 2.06 17.07 16.23
C THR A 244 3.57 16.94 16.08
N ASP A 245 4.19 15.96 16.74
CA ASP A 245 5.61 15.65 16.58
C ASP A 245 5.83 14.77 15.35
N VAL A 246 5.98 15.42 14.19
CA VAL A 246 6.15 14.77 12.89
C VAL A 246 7.37 13.85 12.88
N LYS A 247 8.49 14.29 13.49
CA LYS A 247 9.73 13.51 13.56
C LYS A 247 9.58 12.25 14.41
N ALA A 248 8.80 12.32 15.49
CA ALA A 248 8.51 11.14 16.32
C ALA A 248 7.73 10.08 15.52
N VAL A 249 6.77 10.52 14.71
CA VAL A 249 5.99 9.61 13.85
C VAL A 249 6.86 8.99 12.75
N GLU A 250 7.69 9.80 12.10
CA GLU A 250 8.57 9.37 11.01
C GLU A 250 9.70 8.44 11.48
N SER A 251 10.13 8.55 12.75
CA SER A 251 11.12 7.62 13.32
C SER A 251 10.61 6.18 13.46
N GLY A 252 9.28 6.00 13.48
CA GLY A 252 8.64 4.69 13.67
C GLY A 252 8.81 4.08 15.06
N LYS A 253 9.66 4.65 15.93
CA LYS A 253 9.93 4.11 17.27
C LYS A 253 8.71 4.28 18.18
N ARG A 254 8.25 3.19 18.79
CA ARG A 254 7.08 3.16 19.66
C ARG A 254 7.46 3.23 21.13
N CYS A 255 6.68 3.96 21.91
CA CYS A 255 6.80 3.98 23.36
C CYS A 255 6.23 2.67 23.95
N PRO A 256 7.02 1.89 24.72
CA PRO A 256 6.54 0.63 25.28
C PRO A 256 5.47 0.83 26.37
N MET A 257 5.40 2.02 26.97
CA MET A 257 4.43 2.29 28.03
C MET A 257 3.04 2.67 27.51
N CYS A 258 2.95 3.47 26.44
CA CYS A 258 1.66 3.98 25.96
C CYS A 258 1.39 3.73 24.47
N GLY A 259 2.30 3.06 23.75
CA GLY A 259 2.17 2.81 22.30
C GLY A 259 2.32 4.06 21.42
N GLY A 260 2.47 5.26 22.00
CA GLY A 260 2.75 6.49 21.27
C GLY A 260 4.10 6.46 20.56
N PHE A 261 4.42 7.53 19.83
CA PHE A 261 5.72 7.62 19.16
C PHE A 261 6.78 8.24 20.07
N MET A 262 8.04 7.99 19.75
CA MET A 262 9.17 8.56 20.47
C MET A 262 10.01 9.42 19.54
N SER A 263 10.43 10.58 20.02
CA SER A 263 11.37 11.47 19.33
C SER A 263 12.69 11.58 20.07
N ILE A 264 13.75 11.73 19.29
CA ILE A 264 15.07 11.97 19.87
C ILE A 264 15.16 13.40 20.39
N ARG A 265 15.58 13.54 21.64
CA ARG A 265 15.71 14.83 22.32
C ARG A 265 17.10 14.96 22.93
N PRO A 266 17.69 16.16 22.94
CA PRO A 266 18.96 16.38 23.62
C PRO A 266 18.72 16.52 25.13
N ASN A 267 19.62 15.96 25.89
CA ASN A 267 19.87 16.31 27.28
C ASN A 267 21.23 17.04 27.36
N LYS A 268 21.54 17.60 28.53
CA LYS A 268 22.80 18.31 28.78
C LYS A 268 24.04 17.45 28.44
N TYR A 269 23.94 16.15 28.56
CA TYR A 269 25.04 15.21 28.42
C TYR A 269 24.89 14.28 27.22
N GLU A 270 23.69 13.79 26.93
CA GLU A 270 23.44 12.73 25.93
C GLU A 270 22.12 12.95 25.20
N ALA A 271 21.92 12.28 24.07
CA ALA A 271 20.64 12.19 23.40
C ALA A 271 19.80 11.07 24.02
N PHE A 272 18.48 11.27 24.10
CA PHE A 272 17.53 10.28 24.60
C PHE A 272 16.26 10.28 23.76
N TYR A 273 15.58 9.17 23.72
CA TYR A 273 14.24 9.09 23.16
C TYR A 273 13.21 9.47 24.22
N GLY A 274 12.39 10.49 23.94
CA GLY A 274 11.28 10.91 24.80
C GLY A 274 9.93 10.62 24.14
N CYS A 275 8.94 10.19 24.93
CA CYS A 275 7.59 9.95 24.42
C CYS A 275 6.94 11.24 23.93
N SER A 276 6.28 11.18 22.74
CA SER A 276 5.55 12.32 22.16
C SER A 276 4.29 12.68 22.95
N ASN A 277 3.78 11.77 23.78
CA ASN A 277 2.60 11.99 24.63
C ASN A 277 2.96 12.66 25.97
N TYR A 278 4.17 13.19 26.11
CA TYR A 278 4.50 14.01 27.29
C TYR A 278 3.59 15.26 27.36
N PRO A 279 3.07 15.63 28.52
CA PRO A 279 3.39 15.16 29.89
C PRO A 279 2.61 13.93 30.37
N THR A 280 1.63 13.44 29.60
CA THR A 280 0.79 12.30 30.02
C THR A 280 1.60 11.01 30.16
N CYS A 281 2.54 10.80 29.25
CA CYS A 281 3.51 9.70 29.34
C CYS A 281 4.92 10.27 29.47
N LYS A 282 5.60 9.96 30.57
CA LYS A 282 6.95 10.45 30.89
C LYS A 282 8.06 9.47 30.54
N TYR A 283 7.76 8.42 29.78
CA TYR A 283 8.75 7.40 29.41
C TYR A 283 9.89 7.99 28.59
N THR A 284 11.11 7.63 28.95
CA THR A 284 12.35 7.99 28.25
C THR A 284 13.26 6.77 28.15
N GLU A 285 14.06 6.71 27.10
CA GLU A 285 15.03 5.65 26.84
C GLU A 285 16.32 6.25 26.29
N LYS A 286 17.48 5.72 26.63
CA LYS A 286 18.77 6.16 26.07
C LYS A 286 18.78 5.96 24.56
N ALA A 287 19.32 6.93 23.83
CA ALA A 287 19.56 6.78 22.39
C ALA A 287 20.88 6.03 22.20
N GLU A 288 20.81 4.72 21.99
CA GLU A 288 22.00 3.88 21.73
C GLU A 288 22.50 4.04 20.30
N ASP A 289 21.62 4.46 19.37
CA ASP A 289 21.94 4.65 17.94
C ASP A 289 22.49 6.06 17.66
N VAL A 290 23.62 6.39 18.27
CA VAL A 290 24.33 7.63 17.94
C VAL A 290 25.07 7.45 16.61
N PRO A 291 24.75 8.24 15.55
CA PRO A 291 25.42 8.08 14.26
C PRO A 291 26.92 8.41 14.38
N LEU A 292 27.72 7.68 13.60
CA LEU A 292 29.14 7.98 13.43
C LEU A 292 29.33 9.08 12.38
N CYS A 293 30.36 9.90 12.57
CA CYS A 293 30.73 10.94 11.63
C CYS A 293 31.29 10.33 10.35
N SER A 294 30.75 10.71 9.19
CA SER A 294 31.20 10.24 7.89
C SER A 294 32.64 10.68 7.52
N GLU A 295 33.14 11.75 8.14
CA GLU A 295 34.45 12.31 7.85
C GLU A 295 35.57 11.69 8.69
N CYS A 296 35.29 11.35 9.96
CA CYS A 296 36.36 10.89 10.88
C CYS A 296 35.97 9.67 11.72
N GLY A 297 34.80 9.08 11.53
CA GLY A 297 34.33 7.90 12.26
C GLY A 297 33.98 8.11 13.73
N ALA A 298 34.19 9.31 14.29
CA ALA A 298 33.89 9.59 15.70
C ALA A 298 32.36 9.66 15.95
N PRO A 299 31.88 9.29 17.16
CA PRO A 299 30.47 9.43 17.49
C PRO A 299 30.02 10.90 17.41
N MET A 300 28.78 11.12 16.96
CA MET A 300 28.22 12.45 16.81
C MET A 300 27.41 12.85 18.06
N LYS A 301 27.38 14.15 18.37
CA LYS A 301 26.56 14.72 19.44
C LYS A 301 25.40 15.51 18.88
N LEU A 302 24.23 15.35 19.46
CA LEU A 302 23.05 16.12 19.06
C LEU A 302 23.19 17.57 19.55
N ARG A 303 23.15 18.54 18.62
CA ARG A 303 23.31 19.97 18.87
C ARG A 303 22.10 20.74 18.39
N LYS A 304 21.79 21.87 19.02
CA LYS A 304 20.71 22.77 18.61
C LYS A 304 21.27 23.87 17.71
N GLY A 305 20.75 23.99 16.50
CA GLY A 305 21.06 25.06 15.56
C GLY A 305 19.86 26.01 15.36
N LYS A 306 20.01 27.01 14.50
CA LYS A 306 18.92 27.97 14.17
C LYS A 306 17.70 27.28 13.56
N ASN A 307 17.90 26.20 12.78
CA ASN A 307 16.84 25.48 12.07
C ASN A 307 16.42 24.15 12.76
N GLY A 308 16.73 23.96 14.03
CA GLY A 308 16.41 22.76 14.77
C GLY A 308 17.65 21.97 15.21
N TYR A 309 17.46 20.67 15.54
CA TYR A 309 18.56 19.82 16.00
C TYR A 309 19.30 19.20 14.81
N PHE A 310 20.62 19.01 14.99
CA PHE A 310 21.51 18.34 14.06
C PHE A 310 22.59 17.55 14.81
N TRP A 311 23.11 16.52 14.18
CA TRP A 311 24.26 15.78 14.68
C TRP A 311 25.55 16.50 14.28
N GLY A 312 26.34 16.90 15.24
CA GLY A 312 27.68 17.47 15.03
C GLY A 312 28.75 16.52 15.53
N CYS A 313 29.88 16.45 14.84
CA CYS A 313 30.99 15.61 15.23
C CYS A 313 31.47 15.93 16.66
N SER A 314 31.82 14.89 17.45
CA SER A 314 32.37 15.08 18.80
C SER A 314 33.78 15.70 18.78
N ASN A 315 34.50 15.51 17.66
CA ASN A 315 35.85 16.06 17.47
C ASN A 315 35.88 17.52 16.99
N TYR A 316 34.71 18.21 17.00
CA TYR A 316 34.68 19.64 16.67
C TYR A 316 35.53 20.43 17.70
N PRO A 317 36.39 21.38 17.28
CA PRO A 317 36.54 21.97 15.95
C PRO A 317 37.48 21.23 14.98
N GLY A 318 38.18 20.17 15.40
CA GLY A 318 39.09 19.42 14.56
C GLY A 318 38.40 18.69 13.36
N CYS A 319 37.16 18.26 13.54
CA CYS A 319 36.30 17.75 12.47
C CYS A 319 35.01 18.52 12.45
N LYS A 320 34.58 18.98 11.25
CA LYS A 320 33.36 19.78 11.06
C LYS A 320 32.20 18.96 10.52
N GLY A 321 32.26 17.63 10.57
CA GLY A 321 31.21 16.74 10.08
C GLY A 321 29.87 17.01 10.75
N VAL A 322 28.82 17.16 9.94
CA VAL A 322 27.44 17.40 10.39
C VAL A 322 26.48 16.47 9.65
N LYS A 323 25.40 16.03 10.35
CA LYS A 323 24.33 15.21 9.76
C LYS A 323 22.98 15.74 10.25
N LYS A 324 21.99 15.81 9.38
CA LYS A 324 20.62 16.14 9.75
C LYS A 324 20.00 15.05 10.63
N VAL A 325 19.16 15.46 11.58
CA VAL A 325 18.35 14.55 12.43
C VAL A 325 17.12 14.11 11.68
#